data_052a424a219ab85f0d5cbc4b76f32673
#
_entry.id   052a424a219ab85f0d5cbc4b76f32673
#
_cell.length_a   1.000
_cell.length_b   1.000
_cell.length_c   1.000
_cell.angle_alpha   90.00
_cell.angle_beta   90.00
_cell.angle_gamma   90.00
#
_symmetry.space_group_name_H-M   'P 1'
#
loop_
_entity.id
_entity.type
_entity.pdbx_description
1 polymer ?
#
loop_
_entity_poly.entity_id
_entity_poly.type
_entity_poly.pdbx_seq_one_letter_code
_entity_poly.pdbx_strand_id
1 'polypeptide(L)'
;MINDGLKMTGAVAIALNGEVVQEIPNLVVTAGKNFVASRMKDTTKAAMTHMAIGTNNTTAAVGQTALSAEVARGALTSTTVSNNTIAYVETFAAGTGTAAIVEAG
;
A
#
# COMPACT_ATOMS: atom_id res chain seq x y z
N MET A 1 33.83 7.19 -7.44
CA MET A 1 32.76 6.19 -7.21
C MET A 1 31.43 6.73 -7.72
N ILE A 2 30.68 5.90 -8.40
CA ILE A 2 29.34 6.24 -8.86
C ILE A 2 28.35 5.63 -7.88
N ASN A 3 27.41 6.44 -7.39
CA ASN A 3 26.33 5.99 -6.51
C ASN A 3 25.04 5.97 -7.30
N ASP A 4 24.42 4.79 -7.39
CA ASP A 4 23.08 4.63 -7.95
C ASP A 4 22.08 4.50 -6.81
N GLY A 5 21.18 5.47 -6.70
CA GLY A 5 20.14 5.45 -5.69
C GLY A 5 18.77 5.25 -6.31
N LEU A 6 17.98 4.36 -5.76
CA LEU A 6 16.57 4.19 -6.11
C LEU A 6 15.72 4.68 -4.95
N LYS A 7 14.94 5.73 -5.19
CA LYS A 7 14.01 6.26 -4.19
C LYS A 7 12.59 5.84 -4.53
N MET A 8 11.92 5.21 -3.56
CA MET A 8 10.51 4.86 -3.68
C MET A 8 9.67 5.79 -2.83
N THR A 9 8.62 6.32 -3.43
CA THR A 9 7.62 7.14 -2.73
C THR A 9 6.23 6.58 -3.06
N GLY A 10 5.29 6.81 -2.18
CA GLY A 10 3.92 6.38 -2.38
C GLY A 10 2.91 7.42 -1.94
N ALA A 11 1.70 7.27 -2.41
CA ALA A 11 0.55 8.05 -1.97
C ALA A 11 -0.66 7.13 -1.87
N VAL A 12 -1.54 7.42 -0.91
CA VAL A 12 -2.79 6.70 -0.71
C VAL A 12 -3.93 7.67 -0.96
N ALA A 13 -4.85 7.28 -1.84
CA ALA A 13 -6.09 8.02 -2.08
C ALA A 13 -7.26 7.16 -1.60
N ILE A 14 -8.12 7.74 -0.78
CA ILE A 14 -9.33 7.09 -0.28
C ILE A 14 -10.53 7.75 -0.94
N ALA A 15 -11.33 6.94 -1.64
CA ALA A 15 -12.54 7.40 -2.30
C ALA A 15 -13.76 6.78 -1.62
N LEU A 16 -14.81 7.58 -1.48
CA LEU A 16 -16.10 7.15 -0.96
C LEU A 16 -17.16 7.47 -2.01
N ASN A 17 -17.91 6.45 -2.44
CA ASN A 17 -18.92 6.58 -3.50
C ASN A 17 -18.36 7.20 -4.80
N GLY A 18 -17.13 6.80 -5.16
CA GLY A 18 -16.47 7.27 -6.38
C GLY A 18 -15.81 8.65 -6.27
N GLU A 19 -15.90 9.30 -5.12
CA GLU A 19 -15.32 10.63 -4.90
C GLU A 19 -14.14 10.54 -3.93
N VAL A 20 -12.98 11.09 -4.33
CA VAL A 20 -11.79 11.10 -3.48
C VAL A 20 -12.04 12.05 -2.31
N VAL A 21 -12.01 11.49 -1.09
CA VAL A 21 -12.26 12.24 0.15
C VAL A 21 -10.99 12.50 0.94
N GLN A 22 -9.91 11.77 0.65
CA GLN A 22 -8.62 11.93 1.33
C GLN A 22 -7.50 11.46 0.42
N GLU A 23 -6.41 12.21 0.40
CA GLU A 23 -5.18 11.85 -0.30
C GLU A 23 -4.00 12.20 0.60
N ILE A 24 -3.15 11.20 0.91
CA ILE A 24 -2.04 11.36 1.84
C ILE A 24 -0.78 10.70 1.29
N PRO A 25 0.43 11.23 1.62
CA PRO A 25 1.66 10.52 1.30
C PRO A 25 1.74 9.22 2.09
N ASN A 26 2.25 8.17 1.43
CA ASN A 26 2.47 6.88 2.04
C ASN A 26 3.94 6.71 2.42
N LEU A 27 4.21 5.98 3.51
CA LEU A 27 5.56 5.59 3.89
C LEU A 27 5.85 4.19 3.35
N VAL A 28 6.90 4.06 2.52
CA VAL A 28 7.38 2.75 2.09
C VAL A 28 8.26 2.17 3.21
N VAL A 29 7.77 1.14 3.87
CA VAL A 29 8.46 0.50 4.99
C VAL A 29 9.64 -0.36 4.52
N THR A 30 10.56 -0.69 5.44
CA THR A 30 11.74 -1.50 5.12
C THR A 30 11.37 -2.86 4.52
N ALA A 31 10.32 -3.51 5.02
CA ALA A 31 9.82 -4.77 4.47
C ALA A 31 9.41 -4.62 3.00
N GLY A 32 8.79 -3.51 2.62
CA GLY A 32 8.44 -3.23 1.23
C GLY A 32 9.66 -3.03 0.33
N LYS A 33 10.66 -2.31 0.82
CA LYS A 33 11.91 -2.11 0.08
C LYS A 33 12.65 -3.44 -0.13
N ASN A 34 12.66 -4.29 0.89
CA ASN A 34 13.25 -5.62 0.80
C ASN A 34 12.50 -6.51 -0.21
N PHE A 35 11.18 -6.41 -0.26
CA PHE A 35 10.36 -7.10 -1.26
C PHE A 35 10.77 -6.70 -2.68
N VAL A 36 10.90 -5.41 -2.95
CA VAL A 36 11.29 -4.91 -4.28
C VAL A 36 12.67 -5.42 -4.66
N ALA A 37 13.63 -5.37 -3.75
CA ALA A 37 14.97 -5.90 -3.99
C ALA A 37 14.94 -7.40 -4.31
N SER A 38 14.13 -8.16 -3.59
CA SER A 38 13.95 -9.60 -3.84
C SER A 38 13.35 -9.87 -5.22
N ARG A 39 12.36 -9.07 -5.63
CA ARG A 39 11.72 -9.22 -6.95
C ARG A 39 12.68 -8.98 -8.10
N MET A 40 13.63 -8.08 -7.93
CA MET A 40 14.65 -7.82 -8.96
C MET A 40 15.56 -9.02 -9.20
N LYS A 41 15.79 -9.83 -8.18
CA LYS A 41 16.66 -11.01 -8.25
C LYS A 41 15.89 -12.30 -8.46
N ASP A 42 14.77 -12.48 -7.78
CA ASP A 42 14.07 -13.75 -7.65
C ASP A 42 12.71 -13.69 -8.36
N THR A 43 12.62 -14.39 -9.49
CA THR A 43 11.41 -14.45 -10.29
C THR A 43 10.30 -15.29 -9.67
N THR A 44 10.60 -16.05 -8.60
CA THR A 44 9.59 -16.86 -7.90
C THR A 44 8.79 -16.05 -6.88
N LYS A 45 9.22 -14.84 -6.54
CA LYS A 45 8.47 -13.98 -5.62
C LYS A 45 7.15 -13.54 -6.25
N ALA A 46 6.05 -13.82 -5.57
CA ALA A 46 4.73 -13.40 -6.03
C ALA A 46 4.59 -11.87 -5.95
N ALA A 47 3.79 -11.31 -6.85
CA ALA A 47 3.40 -9.91 -6.79
C ALA A 47 2.50 -9.65 -5.58
N MET A 48 2.35 -8.37 -5.21
CA MET A 48 1.39 -7.98 -4.18
C MET A 48 -0.03 -8.24 -4.66
N THR A 49 -0.86 -8.83 -3.81
CA THR A 49 -2.18 -9.32 -4.20
C THR A 49 -3.33 -8.73 -3.39
N HIS A 50 -3.03 -8.12 -2.24
CA HIS A 50 -4.05 -7.66 -1.30
C HIS A 50 -3.74 -6.25 -0.81
N MET A 51 -4.78 -5.56 -0.40
CA MET A 51 -4.72 -4.29 0.31
C MET A 51 -5.56 -4.39 1.58
N ALA A 52 -5.10 -3.76 2.65
CA ALA A 52 -5.79 -3.76 3.93
C ALA A 52 -6.04 -2.34 4.41
N ILE A 53 -7.09 -2.17 5.19
CA ILE A 53 -7.45 -0.90 5.84
C ILE A 53 -7.65 -1.12 7.34
N GLY A 54 -7.45 -0.06 8.11
CA GLY A 54 -7.52 -0.16 9.57
C GLY A 54 -7.87 1.13 10.26
N THR A 55 -7.89 1.10 11.58
CA THR A 55 -8.38 2.18 12.43
C THR A 55 -7.34 2.82 13.33
N ASN A 56 -6.07 2.40 13.27
CA ASN A 56 -5.02 3.00 14.08
C ASN A 56 -4.43 4.22 13.39
N ASN A 57 -4.40 5.35 14.08
CA ASN A 57 -3.85 6.61 13.58
C ASN A 57 -2.44 6.93 14.05
N THR A 58 -1.74 5.97 14.64
CA THR A 58 -0.34 6.13 15.03
C THR A 58 0.52 6.40 13.79
N THR A 59 1.48 7.31 13.92
CA THR A 59 2.39 7.64 12.82
C THR A 59 3.09 6.40 12.30
N ALA A 60 3.09 6.24 10.97
CA ALA A 60 3.75 5.11 10.33
C ALA A 60 5.27 5.13 10.59
N ALA A 61 5.86 3.96 10.76
CA ALA A 61 7.29 3.78 11.02
C ALA A 61 7.88 2.76 10.04
N VAL A 62 9.13 2.98 9.64
CA VAL A 62 9.79 2.17 8.60
C VAL A 62 9.97 0.69 8.98
N GLY A 63 9.97 0.38 10.27
CA GLY A 63 10.11 -1.00 10.75
C GLY A 63 8.79 -1.79 10.79
N GLN A 64 7.67 -1.19 10.43
CA GLN A 64 6.38 -1.87 10.47
C GLN A 64 6.28 -2.93 9.38
N THR A 65 5.63 -4.05 9.72
CA THR A 65 5.41 -5.18 8.81
C THR A 65 3.92 -5.47 8.59
N ALA A 66 3.04 -4.79 9.33
CA ALA A 66 1.59 -4.96 9.25
C ALA A 66 0.90 -3.69 9.73
N LEU A 67 -0.39 -3.55 9.41
CA LEU A 67 -1.23 -2.50 9.99
C LEU A 67 -1.40 -2.76 11.50
N SER A 68 -1.47 -1.68 12.28
CA SER A 68 -1.59 -1.78 13.73
C SER A 68 -2.98 -2.25 14.17
N ALA A 69 -4.02 -1.88 13.43
CA ALA A 69 -5.40 -2.27 13.74
C ALA A 69 -6.18 -2.54 12.44
N GLU A 70 -5.82 -3.62 11.76
CA GLU A 70 -6.46 -4.02 10.51
C GLU A 70 -7.94 -4.36 10.75
N VAL A 71 -8.80 -3.78 9.92
CA VAL A 71 -10.25 -4.01 9.96
C VAL A 71 -10.70 -4.90 8.80
N ALA A 72 -10.14 -4.71 7.63
CA ALA A 72 -10.52 -5.45 6.45
C ALA A 72 -9.33 -5.61 5.50
N ARG A 73 -9.32 -6.69 4.76
CA ARG A 73 -8.32 -7.00 3.73
C ARG A 73 -9.04 -7.56 2.52
N GLY A 74 -8.66 -7.12 1.32
CA GLY A 74 -9.26 -7.61 0.10
C GLY A 74 -8.25 -7.81 -1.01
N ALA A 75 -8.58 -8.70 -1.95
CA ALA A 75 -7.79 -8.88 -3.16
C ALA A 75 -7.86 -7.64 -4.03
N LEU A 76 -6.73 -7.25 -4.61
CA LEU A 76 -6.66 -6.06 -5.46
C LEU A 76 -7.63 -6.17 -6.64
N THR A 77 -8.40 -5.12 -6.86
CA THR A 77 -9.29 -4.99 -8.02
C THR A 77 -8.49 -4.82 -9.30
N SER A 78 -7.42 -4.02 -9.23
CA SER A 78 -6.52 -3.81 -10.38
C SER A 78 -5.13 -3.40 -9.93
N THR A 79 -4.16 -3.71 -10.78
CA THR A 79 -2.78 -3.26 -10.64
C THR A 79 -2.34 -2.77 -12.01
N THR A 80 -1.93 -1.52 -12.09
CA THR A 80 -1.55 -0.89 -13.35
C THR A 80 -0.16 -0.28 -13.26
N VAL A 81 0.69 -0.60 -14.22
CA VAL A 81 2.02 -0.02 -14.35
C VAL A 81 1.99 1.07 -15.41
N SER A 82 2.51 2.23 -15.05
CA SER A 82 2.70 3.35 -15.99
C SER A 82 4.10 3.92 -15.77
N ASN A 83 5.00 3.68 -16.70
CA ASN A 83 6.41 4.05 -16.60
C ASN A 83 7.03 3.52 -15.30
N ASN A 84 7.40 4.39 -14.38
CA ASN A 84 8.00 4.03 -13.08
C ASN A 84 7.00 4.02 -11.92
N THR A 85 5.71 4.01 -12.23
CA THR A 85 4.64 4.07 -11.22
C THR A 85 3.78 2.82 -11.31
N ILE A 86 3.40 2.28 -10.16
CA ILE A 86 2.42 1.20 -10.04
C ILE A 86 1.24 1.73 -9.24
N ALA A 87 0.03 1.54 -9.77
CA ALA A 87 -1.22 1.86 -9.07
C ALA A 87 -1.91 0.57 -8.63
N TYR A 88 -2.13 0.43 -7.35
CA TYR A 88 -2.90 -0.66 -6.75
C TYR A 88 -4.28 -0.13 -6.36
N VAL A 89 -5.32 -0.81 -6.80
CA VAL A 89 -6.70 -0.41 -6.50
C VAL A 89 -7.43 -1.58 -5.84
N GLU A 90 -8.11 -1.28 -4.74
CA GLU A 90 -9.02 -2.21 -4.07
C GLU A 90 -10.32 -1.49 -3.75
N THR A 91 -11.42 -2.18 -3.99
CA THR A 91 -12.76 -1.68 -3.63
C THR A 91 -13.31 -2.50 -2.48
N PHE A 92 -13.58 -1.84 -1.36
CA PHE A 92 -14.21 -2.48 -0.19
C PHE A 92 -15.71 -2.28 -0.29
N ALA A 93 -16.43 -3.40 -0.40
CA ALA A 93 -17.88 -3.39 -0.52
C ALA A 93 -18.55 -2.79 0.74
N ALA A 94 -19.77 -2.29 0.58
CA ALA A 94 -20.56 -1.79 1.69
C ALA A 94 -20.69 -2.86 2.78
N GLY A 95 -20.49 -2.47 4.03
CA GLY A 95 -20.47 -3.39 5.18
C GLY A 95 -19.11 -4.04 5.44
N THR A 96 -18.18 -3.97 4.52
CA THR A 96 -16.79 -4.42 4.70
C THR A 96 -15.93 -3.23 5.10
N GLY A 97 -15.27 -3.31 6.25
CA GLY A 97 -14.44 -2.21 6.73
C GLY A 97 -15.25 -1.00 7.17
N THR A 98 -16.47 -1.19 7.67
CA THR A 98 -17.29 -0.11 8.22
C THR A 98 -16.74 0.34 9.57
N ALA A 99 -15.91 1.38 9.55
CA ALA A 99 -15.26 1.94 10.73
C ALA A 99 -14.64 3.29 10.37
N ALA A 100 -14.06 3.98 11.36
CA ALA A 100 -13.26 5.19 11.11
C ALA A 100 -11.90 4.77 10.53
N ILE A 101 -11.80 4.70 9.23
CA ILE A 101 -10.59 4.23 8.54
C ILE A 101 -9.54 5.34 8.52
N VAL A 102 -8.37 5.06 9.11
CA VAL A 102 -7.25 6.01 9.22
C VAL A 102 -5.90 5.40 8.88
N GLU A 103 -5.86 4.12 8.47
CA GLU A 103 -4.64 3.48 7.97
C GLU A 103 -4.95 2.58 6.78
N ALA A 104 -3.96 2.38 5.90
CA ALA A 104 -4.06 1.50 4.75
C ALA A 104 -2.68 0.92 4.40
N GLY A 105 -2.66 -0.29 3.89
CA GLY A 105 -1.42 -0.95 3.49
C GLY A 105 -1.60 -2.23 2.71
#